data_74317ff1766a1d5f5ba26bfa66d51129
#
_entry.id   74317ff1766a1d5f5ba26bfa66d51129
#
_cell.length_a   1.000
_cell.length_b   1.000
_cell.length_c   1.000
_cell.angle_alpha   90.00
_cell.angle_beta   90.00
_cell.angle_gamma   90.00
#
_symmetry.space_group_name_H-M   'P 1'
#
loop_
_entity.id
_entity.type
_entity.pdbx_description
1 polymer ?
#
loop_
_entity_poly.entity_id
_entity_poly.type
_entity_poly.pdbx_seq_one_letter_code
_entity_poly.pdbx_strand_id
1 'polypeptide(L)'
;MGQKIDALGMLDLMVHPGFCVQDHKIIRVNPPAEALMITEGTDVTTLLATGKEEYAAFEDGCLYLMLEAACKKWGASVSRIGDYHVFILEQDADQSELQAMALAARELREPLANIMTTADRLFPMIALDADSFTQEQVARLNRGLFQMLRVVSNMSDAHRIESGSSSRQETVNIRELFDEVFVKAQQLVEHTGLTLHYSGLGNSLFCLADKETLERAALNILSNAIKFTPKGGTIEATVSRHGNQLRLCVLDSGSGIAENLRNSVYSRYLRQPAIEDSRFGIGLGMVLIRAAATEHGGTVLIDHPQGKGTRVTMTMEIRQSTSPMVRSNVFTIDYAGERDHSLIELSDCLPASLYDSKKIN
;
A
#
# COMPACT_ATOMS: atom_id res chain seq x y z
N MET A 1 10.42 2.47 -34.74
CA MET A 1 10.93 3.79 -34.30
C MET A 1 10.05 4.26 -33.16
N GLY A 2 10.45 4.01 -31.92
CA GLY A 2 9.74 4.54 -30.75
C GLY A 2 9.94 6.05 -30.71
N GLN A 3 8.86 6.82 -30.63
CA GLN A 3 8.95 8.24 -30.28
C GLN A 3 9.65 8.34 -28.94
N LYS A 4 10.82 9.00 -28.89
CA LYS A 4 11.42 9.43 -27.64
C LYS A 4 10.40 10.32 -26.94
N ILE A 5 9.88 9.88 -25.81
CA ILE A 5 8.99 10.68 -24.97
C ILE A 5 9.84 11.87 -24.51
N ASP A 6 9.47 13.07 -24.95
CA ASP A 6 10.11 14.29 -24.49
C ASP A 6 9.54 14.63 -23.12
N ALA A 7 10.30 14.28 -22.07
CA ALA A 7 9.92 14.51 -20.67
C ALA A 7 9.63 16.00 -20.40
N LEU A 8 10.34 16.89 -21.06
CA LEU A 8 10.19 18.34 -20.89
C LEU A 8 8.89 18.86 -21.54
N GLY A 9 8.53 18.34 -22.73
CA GLY A 9 7.28 18.70 -23.39
C GLY A 9 6.03 18.13 -22.70
N MET A 10 6.14 16.98 -22.03
CA MET A 10 5.05 16.42 -21.24
C MET A 10 4.76 17.25 -19.99
N LEU A 11 5.77 17.81 -19.37
CA LEU A 11 5.63 18.58 -18.13
C LEU A 11 4.70 19.80 -18.30
N ASP A 12 4.81 20.49 -19.43
CA ASP A 12 4.01 21.69 -19.72
C ASP A 12 2.52 21.38 -19.96
N LEU A 13 2.18 20.13 -20.26
CA LEU A 13 0.80 19.66 -20.45
C LEU A 13 0.16 19.14 -19.16
N MET A 14 0.92 19.00 -18.09
CA MET A 14 0.41 18.47 -16.81
C MET A 14 -0.34 19.54 -16.03
N VAL A 15 -1.50 19.14 -15.49
CA VAL A 15 -2.31 19.96 -14.57
C VAL A 15 -1.74 19.99 -13.16
N HIS A 16 -1.05 18.91 -12.76
CA HIS A 16 -0.42 18.79 -11.45
C HIS A 16 0.91 19.56 -11.40
N PRO A 17 1.26 20.14 -10.22
CA PRO A 17 2.57 20.72 -10.05
C PRO A 17 3.66 19.68 -10.32
N GLY A 18 4.62 20.01 -11.18
CA GLY A 18 5.67 19.09 -11.55
C GLY A 18 6.94 19.81 -12.02
N PHE A 19 8.06 19.11 -11.92
CA PHE A 19 9.34 19.61 -12.37
C PHE A 19 10.30 18.47 -12.74
N CYS A 20 11.28 18.80 -13.59
CA CYS A 20 12.33 17.89 -14.02
C CYS A 20 13.66 18.24 -13.31
N VAL A 21 14.39 17.21 -12.92
CA VAL A 21 15.69 17.31 -12.25
C VAL A 21 16.76 16.58 -13.05
N GLN A 22 17.92 17.17 -13.18
CA GLN A 22 19.14 16.57 -13.71
C GLN A 22 20.30 16.94 -12.80
N ASP A 23 21.15 15.98 -12.43
CA ASP A 23 22.30 16.19 -11.55
C ASP A 23 21.93 16.96 -10.25
N HIS A 24 20.84 16.54 -9.60
CA HIS A 24 20.24 17.14 -8.40
C HIS A 24 19.71 18.58 -8.58
N LYS A 25 19.80 19.17 -9.76
CA LYS A 25 19.28 20.53 -10.04
C LYS A 25 17.96 20.46 -10.79
N ILE A 26 17.05 21.31 -10.40
CA ILE A 26 15.79 21.53 -11.11
C ILE A 26 16.09 22.29 -12.41
N ILE A 27 15.80 21.67 -13.54
CA ILE A 27 16.09 22.21 -14.88
C ILE A 27 14.86 22.75 -15.59
N ARG A 28 13.65 22.31 -15.20
CA ARG A 28 12.38 22.75 -15.76
C ARG A 28 11.30 22.65 -14.70
N VAL A 29 10.42 23.66 -14.65
CA VAL A 29 9.28 23.75 -13.75
C VAL A 29 8.04 24.08 -14.57
N ASN A 30 6.88 23.46 -14.28
CA ASN A 30 5.63 23.86 -14.92
C ASN A 30 4.92 24.99 -14.13
N PRO A 31 3.96 25.72 -14.73
CA PRO A 31 3.29 26.84 -14.07
C PRO A 31 2.64 26.51 -12.71
N PRO A 32 1.99 25.34 -12.50
CA PRO A 32 1.49 24.99 -11.19
C PRO A 32 2.58 24.81 -10.12
N ALA A 33 3.77 24.31 -10.48
CA ALA A 33 4.89 24.18 -9.53
C ALA A 33 5.60 25.52 -9.26
N GLU A 34 5.66 26.42 -10.25
CA GLU A 34 6.13 27.80 -10.04
C GLU A 34 5.29 28.53 -8.98
N ALA A 35 3.96 28.31 -8.98
CA ALA A 35 3.06 28.87 -7.98
C ALA A 35 3.38 28.39 -6.55
N LEU A 36 4.06 27.25 -6.39
CA LEU A 36 4.59 26.74 -5.13
C LEU A 36 5.98 27.24 -4.78
N MET A 37 6.50 28.28 -5.48
CA MET A 37 7.83 28.86 -5.33
C MET A 37 8.96 27.88 -5.62
N ILE A 38 8.71 26.84 -6.41
CA ILE A 38 9.74 25.94 -6.92
C ILE A 38 10.39 26.61 -8.12
N THR A 39 11.71 26.76 -8.14
CA THR A 39 12.43 27.51 -9.18
C THR A 39 13.53 26.68 -9.83
N GLU A 40 13.78 26.94 -11.12
CA GLU A 40 14.89 26.35 -11.85
C GLU A 40 16.23 26.70 -11.20
N GLY A 41 17.20 25.79 -11.27
CA GLY A 41 18.52 25.91 -10.65
C GLY A 41 18.59 25.54 -9.16
N THR A 42 17.44 25.35 -8.49
CA THR A 42 17.40 24.91 -7.09
C THR A 42 17.90 23.47 -6.97
N ASP A 43 18.66 23.17 -5.92
CA ASP A 43 19.03 21.81 -5.56
C ASP A 43 17.81 21.11 -4.95
N VAL A 44 17.32 20.05 -5.60
CA VAL A 44 16.13 19.33 -5.17
C VAL A 44 16.26 18.72 -3.78
N THR A 45 17.50 18.38 -3.35
CA THR A 45 17.74 17.79 -2.02
C THR A 45 17.38 18.74 -0.87
N THR A 46 17.34 20.06 -1.14
CA THR A 46 16.91 21.07 -0.17
C THR A 46 15.41 21.07 0.07
N LEU A 47 14.65 20.60 -0.90
CA LEU A 47 13.18 20.49 -0.83
C LEU A 47 12.72 19.16 -0.21
N LEU A 48 13.59 18.15 -0.13
CA LEU A 48 13.22 16.82 0.39
C LEU A 48 12.99 16.87 1.91
N ALA A 49 11.75 16.63 2.33
CA ALA A 49 11.38 16.47 3.73
C ALA A 49 11.64 15.03 4.23
N THR A 50 11.47 14.03 3.36
CA THR A 50 11.81 12.62 3.64
C THR A 50 12.56 12.01 2.47
N GLY A 51 13.21 10.86 2.67
CA GLY A 51 13.73 10.04 1.57
C GLY A 51 14.99 10.57 0.91
N LYS A 52 15.85 11.33 1.60
CA LYS A 52 17.10 11.85 1.01
C LYS A 52 18.07 10.74 0.62
N GLU A 53 18.18 9.69 1.45
CA GLU A 53 19.04 8.54 1.20
C GLU A 53 18.49 7.69 0.05
N GLU A 54 17.17 7.47 0.04
CA GLU A 54 16.49 6.72 -1.00
C GLU A 54 16.57 7.43 -2.35
N TYR A 55 16.40 8.75 -2.36
CA TYR A 55 16.55 9.55 -3.57
C TYR A 55 17.99 9.56 -4.10
N ALA A 56 18.98 9.63 -3.21
CA ALA A 56 20.38 9.56 -3.60
C ALA A 56 20.77 8.19 -4.22
N ALA A 57 20.09 7.12 -3.80
CA ALA A 57 20.27 5.76 -4.33
C ALA A 57 19.27 5.40 -5.45
N PHE A 58 18.42 6.35 -5.87
CA PHE A 58 17.38 6.09 -6.85
C PHE A 58 17.93 6.11 -8.28
N GLU A 59 17.95 4.95 -8.92
CA GLU A 59 18.44 4.79 -10.28
C GLU A 59 17.31 4.59 -11.30
N ASP A 60 16.28 3.82 -10.95
CA ASP A 60 15.14 3.50 -11.83
C ASP A 60 13.90 3.13 -11.00
N GLY A 61 12.72 3.13 -11.65
CA GLY A 61 11.45 2.79 -11.02
C GLY A 61 10.64 4.02 -10.64
N CYS A 62 9.83 3.89 -9.59
CA CYS A 62 9.01 4.96 -9.03
C CYS A 62 9.30 5.09 -7.53
N LEU A 63 9.65 6.29 -7.09
CA LEU A 63 9.87 6.62 -5.68
C LEU A 63 8.80 7.61 -5.22
N TYR A 64 8.16 7.32 -4.09
CA TYR A 64 7.27 8.25 -3.41
C TYR A 64 7.92 8.78 -2.14
N LEU A 65 7.91 10.10 -1.98
CA LEU A 65 8.53 10.81 -0.86
C LEU A 65 7.78 12.12 -0.55
N MET A 66 8.17 12.81 0.52
CA MET A 66 7.60 14.10 0.89
C MET A 66 8.56 15.22 0.56
N LEU A 67 8.02 16.29 -0.06
CA LEU A 67 8.70 17.55 -0.31
C LEU A 67 8.13 18.65 0.59
N GLU A 68 8.93 19.68 0.84
CA GLU A 68 8.49 20.92 1.47
C GLU A 68 8.61 22.08 0.48
N ALA A 69 7.48 22.69 0.14
CA ALA A 69 7.38 23.84 -0.74
C ALA A 69 6.26 24.77 -0.26
N ALA A 70 6.46 26.08 -0.36
CA ALA A 70 5.52 27.12 0.11
C ALA A 70 5.06 26.89 1.58
N CYS A 71 5.99 26.48 2.46
CA CYS A 71 5.74 26.18 3.89
C CYS A 71 4.72 25.07 4.13
N LYS A 72 4.49 24.20 3.13
CA LYS A 72 3.60 23.03 3.21
C LYS A 72 4.35 21.78 2.76
N LYS A 73 3.99 20.61 3.33
CA LYS A 73 4.50 19.32 2.88
C LYS A 73 3.61 18.77 1.76
N TRP A 74 4.26 18.27 0.71
CA TRP A 74 3.62 17.73 -0.48
C TRP A 74 4.09 16.30 -0.70
N GLY A 75 3.17 15.39 -0.97
CA GLY A 75 3.51 14.08 -1.51
C GLY A 75 4.00 14.23 -2.95
N ALA A 76 5.09 13.58 -3.29
CA ALA A 76 5.63 13.59 -4.64
C ALA A 76 5.98 12.20 -5.12
N SER A 77 5.57 11.88 -6.34
CA SER A 77 6.04 10.73 -7.09
C SER A 77 7.19 11.14 -7.99
N VAL A 78 8.27 10.35 -7.94
CA VAL A 78 9.49 10.55 -8.72
C VAL A 78 9.66 9.37 -9.66
N SER A 79 9.88 9.62 -10.92
CA SER A 79 10.17 8.60 -11.92
C SER A 79 11.32 9.04 -12.82
N ARG A 80 12.06 8.06 -13.35
CA ARG A 80 13.14 8.34 -14.30
C ARG A 80 12.61 8.27 -15.73
N ILE A 81 12.83 9.31 -16.51
CA ILE A 81 12.53 9.37 -17.94
C ILE A 81 13.80 9.81 -18.68
N GLY A 82 14.49 8.86 -19.29
CA GLY A 82 15.80 9.11 -19.89
C GLY A 82 16.85 9.51 -18.86
N ASP A 83 17.41 10.71 -19.00
CA ASP A 83 18.43 11.25 -18.08
C ASP A 83 17.84 12.15 -16.98
N TYR A 84 16.51 12.24 -16.93
CA TYR A 84 15.81 13.15 -16.03
C TYR A 84 15.03 12.42 -14.94
N HIS A 85 15.02 12.97 -13.73
CA HIS A 85 14.04 12.61 -12.70
C HIS A 85 12.85 13.57 -12.81
N VAL A 86 11.66 13.03 -13.04
CA VAL A 86 10.42 13.79 -13.14
C VAL A 86 9.68 13.68 -11.82
N PHE A 87 9.46 14.82 -11.19
CA PHE A 87 8.68 14.96 -9.96
C PHE A 87 7.28 15.44 -10.29
N ILE A 88 6.28 14.77 -9.74
CA ILE A 88 4.86 15.14 -9.85
C ILE A 88 4.31 15.21 -8.43
N LEU A 89 3.84 16.40 -8.03
CA LEU A 89 3.27 16.64 -6.71
C LEU A 89 1.78 16.33 -6.71
N GLU A 90 1.30 15.79 -5.61
CA GLU A 90 -0.13 15.54 -5.41
C GLU A 90 -0.89 16.85 -5.18
N GLN A 91 -2.10 16.95 -5.70
CA GLN A 91 -3.00 18.08 -5.45
C GLN A 91 -4.07 17.76 -4.41
N ASP A 92 -4.50 18.78 -3.66
CA ASP A 92 -5.60 18.68 -2.69
C ASP A 92 -7.00 18.44 -3.38
N ALA A 93 -7.07 18.46 -4.72
CA ALA A 93 -8.33 18.33 -5.48
C ALA A 93 -9.06 16.99 -5.26
N ASP A 94 -8.34 15.98 -4.79
CA ASP A 94 -8.88 14.64 -4.53
C ASP A 94 -9.61 14.52 -3.17
N GLN A 95 -9.60 15.55 -2.32
CA GLN A 95 -10.22 15.48 -1.00
C GLN A 95 -11.74 15.32 -1.05
N SER A 96 -12.41 15.97 -2.00
CA SER A 96 -13.87 15.86 -2.13
C SER A 96 -14.33 14.45 -2.53
N GLU A 97 -13.54 13.78 -3.37
CA GLU A 97 -13.82 12.42 -3.83
C GLU A 97 -13.61 11.39 -2.70
N LEU A 98 -12.55 11.56 -1.91
CA LEU A 98 -12.30 10.72 -0.74
C LEU A 98 -13.31 10.96 0.39
N GLN A 99 -13.78 12.20 0.57
CA GLN A 99 -14.86 12.48 1.50
C GLN A 99 -16.16 11.78 1.08
N ALA A 100 -16.50 11.80 -0.22
CA ALA A 100 -17.66 11.09 -0.73
C ALA A 100 -17.53 9.58 -0.52
N MET A 101 -16.33 9.02 -0.76
CA MET A 101 -16.05 7.60 -0.50
C MET A 101 -16.16 7.24 0.98
N ALA A 102 -15.63 8.07 1.86
CA ALA A 102 -15.72 7.84 3.30
C ALA A 102 -17.17 7.86 3.79
N LEU A 103 -17.96 8.79 3.25
CA LEU A 103 -19.39 8.85 3.57
C LEU A 103 -20.09 7.58 3.08
N ALA A 104 -19.84 7.14 1.84
CA ALA A 104 -20.38 5.91 1.31
C ALA A 104 -19.94 4.68 2.13
N ALA A 105 -18.65 4.62 2.52
CA ALA A 105 -18.14 3.55 3.36
C ALA A 105 -18.83 3.50 4.74
N ARG A 106 -19.09 4.67 5.33
CA ARG A 106 -19.81 4.77 6.60
C ARG A 106 -21.23 4.21 6.50
N GLU A 107 -21.96 4.59 5.43
CA GLU A 107 -23.33 4.12 5.20
C GLU A 107 -23.38 2.61 4.88
N LEU A 108 -22.33 2.06 4.27
CA LEU A 108 -22.24 0.62 3.94
C LEU A 108 -21.81 -0.25 5.13
N ARG A 109 -21.18 0.32 6.15
CA ARG A 109 -20.62 -0.45 7.26
C ARG A 109 -21.67 -1.18 8.07
N GLU A 110 -22.75 -0.52 8.44
CA GLU A 110 -23.83 -1.10 9.24
C GLU A 110 -24.57 -2.23 8.50
N PRO A 111 -25.08 -2.05 7.25
CA PRO A 111 -25.73 -3.12 6.52
C PRO A 111 -24.77 -4.30 6.26
N LEU A 112 -23.50 -4.04 5.96
CA LEU A 112 -22.51 -5.10 5.81
C LEU A 112 -22.30 -5.90 7.10
N ALA A 113 -22.14 -5.22 8.24
CA ALA A 113 -22.01 -5.87 9.55
C ALA A 113 -23.22 -6.75 9.87
N ASN A 114 -24.43 -6.31 9.56
CA ASN A 114 -25.68 -7.08 9.75
C ASN A 114 -25.69 -8.32 8.85
N ILE A 115 -25.28 -8.20 7.57
CA ILE A 115 -25.18 -9.34 6.65
C ILE A 115 -24.13 -10.33 7.15
N MET A 116 -22.95 -9.86 7.56
CA MET A 116 -21.87 -10.71 8.07
C MET A 116 -22.28 -11.46 9.35
N THR A 117 -22.93 -10.77 10.30
CA THR A 117 -23.45 -11.39 11.53
C THR A 117 -24.49 -12.46 11.22
N THR A 118 -25.33 -12.24 10.22
CA THR A 118 -26.32 -13.23 9.78
C THR A 118 -25.64 -14.43 9.11
N ALA A 119 -24.65 -14.17 8.25
CA ALA A 119 -23.86 -15.19 7.57
C ALA A 119 -23.09 -16.07 8.57
N ASP A 120 -22.47 -15.48 9.60
CA ASP A 120 -21.73 -16.20 10.64
C ASP A 120 -22.63 -17.20 11.41
N ARG A 121 -23.92 -16.92 11.49
CA ARG A 121 -24.90 -17.83 12.10
C ARG A 121 -25.44 -18.88 11.14
N LEU A 122 -25.73 -18.49 9.90
CA LEU A 122 -26.37 -19.36 8.90
C LEU A 122 -25.40 -20.31 8.21
N PHE A 123 -24.22 -19.85 7.83
CA PHE A 123 -23.29 -20.64 7.04
C PHE A 123 -22.79 -21.92 7.74
N PRO A 124 -22.45 -21.92 9.04
CA PRO A 124 -22.13 -23.16 9.73
C PRO A 124 -23.28 -24.16 9.78
N MET A 125 -24.52 -23.67 9.92
CA MET A 125 -25.72 -24.53 9.93
C MET A 125 -25.97 -25.17 8.56
N ILE A 126 -25.85 -24.37 7.48
CA ILE A 126 -25.98 -24.88 6.10
C ILE A 126 -24.88 -25.90 5.81
N ALA A 127 -23.65 -25.63 6.25
CA ALA A 127 -22.50 -26.48 5.96
C ALA A 127 -22.51 -27.84 6.69
N LEU A 128 -23.34 -28.02 7.74
CA LEU A 128 -23.40 -29.29 8.49
C LEU A 128 -23.86 -30.46 7.62
N ASP A 129 -24.92 -30.27 6.83
CA ASP A 129 -25.56 -31.30 6.03
C ASP A 129 -25.46 -31.05 4.51
N ALA A 130 -24.64 -30.04 4.10
CA ALA A 130 -24.52 -29.64 2.72
C ALA A 130 -23.66 -30.62 1.90
N ASP A 131 -24.02 -30.81 0.66
CA ASP A 131 -23.18 -31.45 -0.35
C ASP A 131 -21.97 -30.55 -0.71
N SER A 132 -21.00 -31.10 -1.42
CA SER A 132 -19.79 -30.39 -1.81
C SER A 132 -20.07 -29.15 -2.65
N PHE A 133 -21.10 -29.16 -3.48
CA PHE A 133 -21.49 -28.01 -4.28
C PHE A 133 -22.01 -26.87 -3.41
N THR A 134 -22.92 -27.16 -2.49
CA THR A 134 -23.46 -26.16 -1.56
C THR A 134 -22.37 -25.58 -0.65
N GLN A 135 -21.45 -26.42 -0.15
CA GLN A 135 -20.28 -25.95 0.63
C GLN A 135 -19.42 -24.98 -0.17
N GLU A 136 -19.16 -25.27 -1.45
CA GLU A 136 -18.41 -24.36 -2.32
C GLU A 136 -19.13 -23.03 -2.53
N GLN A 137 -20.47 -23.04 -2.73
CA GLN A 137 -21.23 -21.79 -2.89
C GLN A 137 -21.20 -20.94 -1.61
N VAL A 138 -21.34 -21.56 -0.43
CA VAL A 138 -21.22 -20.89 0.87
C VAL A 138 -19.83 -20.26 1.02
N ALA A 139 -18.76 -20.97 0.71
CA ALA A 139 -17.40 -20.45 0.78
C ALA A 139 -17.17 -19.27 -0.19
N ARG A 140 -17.75 -19.32 -1.39
CA ARG A 140 -17.71 -18.19 -2.35
C ARG A 140 -18.47 -16.97 -1.85
N LEU A 141 -19.67 -17.16 -1.28
CA LEU A 141 -20.43 -16.06 -0.67
C LEU A 141 -19.67 -15.42 0.50
N ASN A 142 -19.11 -16.25 1.37
CA ASN A 142 -18.35 -15.78 2.51
C ASN A 142 -17.11 -15.00 2.06
N ARG A 143 -16.33 -15.50 1.09
CA ARG A 143 -15.24 -14.75 0.47
C ARG A 143 -15.71 -13.40 -0.06
N GLY A 144 -16.86 -13.34 -0.73
CA GLY A 144 -17.44 -12.09 -1.22
C GLY A 144 -17.71 -11.07 -0.11
N LEU A 145 -18.19 -11.53 1.05
CA LEU A 145 -18.38 -10.67 2.23
C LEU A 145 -17.05 -10.11 2.77
N PHE A 146 -15.99 -10.93 2.82
CA PHE A 146 -14.66 -10.47 3.20
C PHE A 146 -14.09 -9.43 2.21
N GLN A 147 -14.31 -9.63 0.91
CA GLN A 147 -13.94 -8.65 -0.12
C GLN A 147 -14.70 -7.33 0.05
N MET A 148 -16.00 -7.37 0.34
CA MET A 148 -16.78 -6.16 0.62
C MET A 148 -16.27 -5.44 1.87
N LEU A 149 -15.98 -6.16 2.95
CA LEU A 149 -15.41 -5.59 4.17
C LEU A 149 -14.07 -4.89 3.89
N ARG A 150 -13.18 -5.53 3.13
CA ARG A 150 -11.92 -4.94 2.69
C ARG A 150 -12.13 -3.63 1.93
N VAL A 151 -13.06 -3.62 0.96
CA VAL A 151 -13.36 -2.42 0.16
C VAL A 151 -13.84 -1.27 1.04
N VAL A 152 -14.84 -1.53 1.90
CA VAL A 152 -15.41 -0.53 2.82
C VAL A 152 -14.35 0.01 3.78
N SER A 153 -13.49 -0.86 4.30
CA SER A 153 -12.41 -0.46 5.20
C SER A 153 -11.36 0.39 4.49
N ASN A 154 -10.93 0.01 3.29
CA ASN A 154 -9.98 0.78 2.49
C ASN A 154 -10.49 2.18 2.13
N MET A 155 -11.79 2.31 1.82
CA MET A 155 -12.42 3.61 1.56
C MET A 155 -12.45 4.50 2.82
N SER A 156 -12.74 3.93 3.98
CA SER A 156 -12.72 4.65 5.26
C SER A 156 -11.32 5.16 5.62
N ASP A 157 -10.29 4.32 5.42
CA ASP A 157 -8.93 4.68 5.80
C ASP A 157 -8.28 5.68 4.86
N ALA A 158 -8.54 5.58 3.56
CA ALA A 158 -8.07 6.57 2.61
C ALA A 158 -8.48 8.00 3.02
N HIS A 159 -9.71 8.19 3.51
CA HIS A 159 -10.16 9.47 4.04
C HIS A 159 -9.50 9.84 5.39
N ARG A 160 -9.37 8.89 6.32
CA ARG A 160 -8.76 9.13 7.65
C ARG A 160 -7.35 9.69 7.50
N ILE A 161 -6.59 9.13 6.59
CA ILE A 161 -5.22 9.49 6.30
C ILE A 161 -5.11 10.91 5.74
N GLU A 162 -5.95 11.27 4.77
CA GLU A 162 -5.92 12.61 4.18
C GLU A 162 -6.45 13.70 5.09
N SER A 163 -7.43 13.39 5.94
CA SER A 163 -7.96 14.35 6.90
C SER A 163 -6.98 14.71 8.02
N GLY A 164 -5.78 14.10 8.04
CA GLY A 164 -4.77 14.33 9.09
C GLY A 164 -5.26 13.87 10.47
N SER A 165 -6.24 13.00 10.51
CA SER A 165 -6.74 12.44 11.77
C SER A 165 -5.62 11.67 12.46
N SER A 166 -5.36 11.99 13.73
CA SER A 166 -4.20 11.49 14.46
C SER A 166 -4.12 9.96 14.43
N SER A 167 -2.97 9.46 13.99
CA SER A 167 -2.64 8.04 14.06
C SER A 167 -2.60 7.56 15.51
N ARG A 168 -2.99 6.31 15.72
CA ARG A 168 -2.89 5.65 17.01
C ARG A 168 -1.46 5.14 17.21
N GLN A 169 -0.53 6.07 17.45
CA GLN A 169 0.85 5.67 17.70
C GLN A 169 0.98 5.05 19.09
N GLU A 170 1.43 3.82 19.14
CA GLU A 170 1.76 3.07 20.33
C GLU A 170 3.16 2.45 20.25
N THR A 171 3.69 1.97 21.36
CA THR A 171 4.97 1.25 21.32
C THR A 171 4.73 -0.18 20.83
N VAL A 172 5.16 -0.45 19.59
CA VAL A 172 5.00 -1.72 18.89
C VAL A 172 6.32 -2.48 18.86
N ASN A 173 6.28 -3.80 19.12
CA ASN A 173 7.37 -4.70 18.77
C ASN A 173 7.30 -5.04 17.28
N ILE A 174 8.08 -4.37 16.48
CA ILE A 174 8.05 -4.47 15.02
C ILE A 174 8.40 -5.87 14.52
N ARG A 175 9.34 -6.55 15.20
CA ARG A 175 9.66 -7.95 14.87
C ARG A 175 8.43 -8.83 15.01
N GLU A 176 7.79 -8.79 16.16
CA GLU A 176 6.62 -9.61 16.47
C GLU A 176 5.46 -9.32 15.49
N LEU A 177 5.20 -8.03 15.21
CA LEU A 177 4.19 -7.61 14.26
C LEU A 177 4.38 -8.27 12.87
N PHE A 178 5.57 -8.11 12.28
CA PHE A 178 5.80 -8.64 10.94
C PHE A 178 5.98 -10.15 10.90
N ASP A 179 6.54 -10.76 11.97
CA ASP A 179 6.62 -12.22 12.09
C ASP A 179 5.19 -12.82 12.13
N GLU A 180 4.26 -12.27 12.90
CA GLU A 180 2.85 -12.69 12.93
C GLU A 180 2.20 -12.57 11.55
N VAL A 181 2.35 -11.43 10.89
CA VAL A 181 1.75 -11.16 9.57
C VAL A 181 2.28 -12.13 8.51
N PHE A 182 3.61 -12.25 8.37
CA PHE A 182 4.19 -13.00 7.26
C PHE A 182 4.22 -14.51 7.49
N VAL A 183 4.38 -15.00 8.73
CA VAL A 183 4.28 -16.43 9.03
C VAL A 183 2.86 -16.94 8.74
N LYS A 184 1.85 -16.18 9.11
CA LYS A 184 0.46 -16.51 8.79
C LYS A 184 0.19 -16.44 7.28
N ALA A 185 0.69 -15.39 6.63
CA ALA A 185 0.55 -15.23 5.19
C ALA A 185 1.22 -16.37 4.40
N GLN A 186 2.35 -16.91 4.85
CA GLN A 186 2.99 -18.07 4.20
C GLN A 186 2.02 -19.25 4.07
N GLN A 187 1.30 -19.59 5.15
CA GLN A 187 0.33 -20.69 5.14
C GLN A 187 -0.83 -20.43 4.15
N LEU A 188 -1.30 -19.17 4.07
CA LEU A 188 -2.38 -18.80 3.16
C LEU A 188 -1.94 -18.79 1.69
N VAL A 189 -0.74 -18.30 1.41
CA VAL A 189 -0.18 -18.18 0.05
C VAL A 189 0.05 -19.55 -0.60
N GLU A 190 0.42 -20.59 0.16
CA GLU A 190 0.57 -21.97 -0.34
C GLU A 190 -0.68 -22.45 -1.11
N HIS A 191 -1.86 -22.04 -0.66
CA HIS A 191 -3.13 -22.39 -1.32
C HIS A 191 -3.35 -21.71 -2.68
N THR A 192 -2.54 -20.72 -3.03
CA THR A 192 -2.57 -20.06 -4.34
C THR A 192 -1.66 -20.72 -5.38
N GLY A 193 -0.84 -21.66 -4.96
CA GLY A 193 0.19 -22.29 -5.79
C GLY A 193 1.45 -21.43 -5.97
N LEU A 194 1.65 -20.45 -5.08
CA LEU A 194 2.86 -19.63 -4.98
C LEU A 194 3.69 -20.05 -3.76
N THR A 195 4.96 -19.66 -3.75
CA THR A 195 5.83 -19.84 -2.59
C THR A 195 6.21 -18.48 -2.01
N LEU A 196 5.95 -18.27 -0.72
CA LEU A 196 6.36 -17.07 0.01
C LEU A 196 7.54 -17.41 0.93
N HIS A 197 8.66 -16.72 0.73
CA HIS A 197 9.81 -16.75 1.63
C HIS A 197 9.82 -15.49 2.49
N TYR A 198 9.91 -15.66 3.81
CA TYR A 198 9.98 -14.53 4.73
C TYR A 198 11.26 -14.55 5.54
N SER A 199 11.89 -13.37 5.67
CA SER A 199 13.06 -13.13 6.52
C SER A 199 12.82 -11.88 7.37
N GLY A 200 12.64 -12.07 8.67
CA GLY A 200 12.37 -11.02 9.65
C GLY A 200 13.61 -10.47 10.33
N LEU A 201 13.40 -9.59 11.32
CA LEU A 201 14.46 -9.04 12.16
C LEU A 201 15.05 -10.09 13.09
N GLY A 202 16.38 -10.10 13.26
CA GLY A 202 17.04 -11.01 14.20
C GLY A 202 16.68 -10.76 15.67
N ASN A 203 16.45 -9.49 16.06
CA ASN A 203 16.16 -9.08 17.43
C ASN A 203 14.88 -8.26 17.51
N SER A 204 14.25 -8.22 18.68
CA SER A 204 13.10 -7.35 18.95
C SER A 204 13.47 -5.88 18.74
N LEU A 205 12.59 -5.14 18.09
CA LEU A 205 12.72 -3.71 17.85
C LEU A 205 11.42 -3.03 18.26
N PHE A 206 11.50 -2.19 19.30
CA PHE A 206 10.37 -1.41 19.78
C PHE A 206 10.42 0.01 19.22
N CYS A 207 9.33 0.47 18.60
CA CYS A 207 9.21 1.84 18.13
C CYS A 207 7.77 2.34 18.25
N LEU A 208 7.61 3.68 18.19
CA LEU A 208 6.30 4.31 18.09
C LEU A 208 5.76 4.09 16.67
N ALA A 209 4.63 3.41 16.56
CA ALA A 209 4.00 3.11 15.29
C ALA A 209 2.48 2.88 15.46
N ASP A 210 1.75 3.02 14.38
CA ASP A 210 0.38 2.55 14.27
C ASP A 210 0.40 1.10 13.76
N LYS A 211 0.14 0.15 14.68
CA LYS A 211 0.20 -1.29 14.41
C LYS A 211 -0.71 -1.70 13.25
N GLU A 212 -1.98 -1.25 13.29
CA GLU A 212 -2.99 -1.59 12.28
C GLU A 212 -2.60 -1.06 10.90
N THR A 213 -2.14 0.19 10.84
CA THR A 213 -1.71 0.82 9.58
C THR A 213 -0.53 0.08 8.95
N LEU A 214 0.46 -0.36 9.75
CA LEU A 214 1.62 -1.12 9.26
C LEU A 214 1.24 -2.52 8.81
N GLU A 215 0.42 -3.23 9.57
CA GLU A 215 -0.10 -4.55 9.21
C GLU A 215 -0.82 -4.51 7.87
N ARG A 216 -1.75 -3.57 7.69
CA ARG A 216 -2.51 -3.41 6.47
C ARG A 216 -1.64 -3.00 5.28
N ALA A 217 -0.65 -2.13 5.48
CA ALA A 217 0.31 -1.80 4.43
C ALA A 217 1.09 -3.03 3.96
N ALA A 218 1.60 -3.85 4.89
CA ALA A 218 2.31 -5.08 4.57
C ALA A 218 1.44 -6.07 3.79
N LEU A 219 0.19 -6.28 4.23
CA LEU A 219 -0.76 -7.17 3.56
C LEU A 219 -1.19 -6.63 2.19
N ASN A 220 -1.29 -5.30 2.00
CA ASN A 220 -1.58 -4.70 0.69
C ASN A 220 -0.41 -4.84 -0.28
N ILE A 221 0.84 -4.70 0.18
CA ILE A 221 2.04 -4.99 -0.62
C ILE A 221 2.03 -6.47 -1.05
N LEU A 222 1.79 -7.38 -0.10
CA LEU A 222 1.73 -8.81 -0.37
C LEU A 222 0.58 -9.19 -1.31
N SER A 223 -0.60 -8.60 -1.13
CA SER A 223 -1.76 -8.79 -2.02
C SER A 223 -1.42 -8.44 -3.47
N ASN A 224 -0.69 -7.34 -3.70
CA ASN A 224 -0.23 -6.98 -5.02
C ASN A 224 0.77 -8.02 -5.56
N ALA A 225 1.75 -8.44 -4.77
CA ALA A 225 2.70 -9.46 -5.17
C ALA A 225 2.01 -10.77 -5.59
N ILE A 226 1.02 -11.25 -4.80
CA ILE A 226 0.25 -12.47 -5.13
C ILE A 226 -0.53 -12.30 -6.44
N LYS A 227 -1.17 -11.15 -6.66
CA LYS A 227 -2.00 -10.90 -7.85
C LYS A 227 -1.21 -10.94 -9.15
N PHE A 228 0.03 -10.42 -9.11
CA PHE A 228 0.85 -10.25 -10.30
C PHE A 228 1.87 -11.37 -10.51
N THR A 229 2.00 -12.29 -9.57
CA THR A 229 2.87 -13.46 -9.70
C THR A 229 2.11 -14.61 -10.35
N PRO A 230 2.62 -15.22 -11.44
CA PRO A 230 2.01 -16.39 -12.06
C PRO A 230 2.14 -17.62 -11.14
N LYS A 231 1.24 -18.60 -11.31
CA LYS A 231 1.30 -19.87 -10.57
C LYS A 231 2.68 -20.53 -10.67
N GLY A 232 3.18 -21.05 -9.57
CA GLY A 232 4.52 -21.62 -9.45
C GLY A 232 5.62 -20.57 -9.23
N GLY A 233 5.26 -19.28 -9.19
CA GLY A 233 6.21 -18.20 -8.89
C GLY A 233 6.53 -18.07 -7.40
N THR A 234 7.49 -17.19 -7.11
CA THR A 234 8.02 -16.95 -5.77
C THR A 234 7.82 -15.50 -5.36
N ILE A 235 7.62 -15.29 -4.07
CA ILE A 235 7.56 -13.98 -3.43
C ILE A 235 8.55 -14.01 -2.26
N GLU A 236 9.41 -13.00 -2.18
CA GLU A 236 10.37 -12.84 -1.10
C GLU A 236 10.02 -11.60 -0.29
N ALA A 237 9.73 -11.76 1.01
CA ALA A 237 9.46 -10.67 1.93
C ALA A 237 10.60 -10.57 2.96
N THR A 238 11.19 -9.39 3.09
CA THR A 238 12.31 -9.14 3.99
C THR A 238 12.04 -7.91 4.84
N VAL A 239 12.21 -8.02 6.15
CA VAL A 239 12.20 -6.90 7.09
C VAL A 239 13.61 -6.72 7.65
N SER A 240 14.19 -5.54 7.43
CA SER A 240 15.57 -5.25 7.81
C SER A 240 15.67 -3.85 8.44
N ARG A 241 16.72 -3.65 9.26
CA ARG A 241 17.06 -2.36 9.85
C ARG A 241 18.32 -1.80 9.20
N HIS A 242 18.26 -0.55 8.77
CA HIS A 242 19.38 0.21 8.26
C HIS A 242 19.50 1.54 9.04
N GLY A 243 20.48 1.60 9.95
CA GLY A 243 20.64 2.79 10.81
C GLY A 243 19.39 3.06 11.65
N ASN A 244 18.78 4.23 11.42
CA ASN A 244 17.53 4.66 12.07
C ASN A 244 16.27 4.38 11.23
N GLN A 245 16.39 3.60 10.17
CA GLN A 245 15.28 3.22 9.31
C GLN A 245 14.97 1.73 9.41
N LEU A 246 13.71 1.40 9.40
CA LEU A 246 13.18 0.07 9.11
C LEU A 246 12.82 0.00 7.62
N ARG A 247 13.05 -1.15 7.02
CA ARG A 247 12.77 -1.40 5.61
C ARG A 247 12.01 -2.71 5.46
N LEU A 248 10.78 -2.64 4.93
CA LEU A 248 10.01 -3.78 4.46
C LEU A 248 10.16 -3.86 2.94
N CYS A 249 10.73 -4.95 2.45
CA CYS A 249 10.94 -5.22 1.03
C CYS A 249 10.16 -6.47 0.63
N VAL A 250 9.33 -6.39 -0.40
CA VAL A 250 8.64 -7.53 -1.01
C VAL A 250 8.99 -7.57 -2.49
N LEU A 251 9.62 -8.67 -2.91
CA LEU A 251 10.00 -8.96 -4.29
C LEU A 251 9.15 -10.10 -4.82
N ASP A 252 8.47 -9.89 -5.93
CA ASP A 252 7.75 -10.93 -6.66
C ASP A 252 8.50 -11.36 -7.93
N SER A 253 8.20 -12.56 -8.41
CA SER A 253 8.74 -13.10 -9.68
C SER A 253 7.78 -12.90 -10.85
N GLY A 254 6.90 -11.90 -10.77
CA GLY A 254 5.89 -11.57 -11.77
C GLY A 254 6.44 -10.93 -13.04
N SER A 255 5.53 -10.40 -13.86
CA SER A 255 5.88 -9.75 -15.14
C SER A 255 6.50 -8.36 -14.99
N GLY A 256 6.48 -7.80 -13.78
CA GLY A 256 6.87 -6.41 -13.55
C GLY A 256 5.78 -5.41 -13.98
N ILE A 257 6.09 -4.12 -13.83
CA ILE A 257 5.22 -3.01 -14.21
C ILE A 257 5.68 -2.45 -15.56
N ALA A 258 4.79 -2.39 -16.53
CA ALA A 258 5.10 -1.84 -17.85
C ALA A 258 5.56 -0.38 -17.73
N GLU A 259 6.54 0.02 -18.55
CA GLU A 259 7.20 1.33 -18.47
C GLU A 259 6.21 2.51 -18.57
N ASN A 260 5.20 2.38 -19.44
CA ASN A 260 4.14 3.39 -19.59
C ASN A 260 3.23 3.55 -18.37
N LEU A 261 3.25 2.60 -17.43
CA LEU A 261 2.45 2.63 -16.21
C LEU A 261 3.22 3.09 -14.98
N ARG A 262 4.55 3.14 -15.04
CA ARG A 262 5.40 3.48 -13.89
C ARG A 262 5.05 4.84 -13.30
N ASN A 263 4.87 5.86 -14.14
CA ASN A 263 4.55 7.23 -13.72
C ASN A 263 3.19 7.36 -13.02
N SER A 264 2.35 6.37 -13.19
CA SER A 264 0.98 6.38 -12.73
C SER A 264 0.70 5.34 -11.62
N VAL A 265 1.70 4.56 -11.22
CA VAL A 265 1.56 3.52 -10.17
C VAL A 265 1.03 4.11 -8.85
N TYR A 266 1.38 5.34 -8.54
CA TYR A 266 0.92 6.03 -7.35
C TYR A 266 -0.38 6.82 -7.55
N SER A 267 -0.86 6.97 -8.79
CA SER A 267 -2.13 7.64 -9.04
C SER A 267 -3.28 6.81 -8.51
N ARG A 268 -4.28 7.49 -7.95
CA ARG A 268 -5.51 6.84 -7.54
C ARG A 268 -6.24 6.29 -8.76
N TYR A 269 -6.91 5.16 -8.59
CA TYR A 269 -7.80 4.57 -9.61
C TYR A 269 -7.17 4.18 -10.94
N LEU A 270 -5.86 3.92 -11.00
CA LEU A 270 -5.28 3.37 -12.21
C LEU A 270 -5.79 1.96 -12.45
N ARG A 271 -6.90 1.93 -13.17
CA ARG A 271 -7.34 0.78 -13.93
C ARG A 271 -6.90 1.00 -15.36
N GLN A 272 -6.15 0.05 -15.92
CA GLN A 272 -6.08 0.01 -17.38
C GLN A 272 -7.50 -0.27 -17.90
N PRO A 273 -8.05 0.58 -18.80
CA PRO A 273 -9.37 0.35 -19.39
C PRO A 273 -9.48 -0.99 -20.15
N ALA A 274 -8.34 -1.62 -20.45
CA ALA A 274 -8.26 -2.86 -21.21
C ALA A 274 -8.29 -4.14 -20.37
N ILE A 275 -8.27 -4.05 -19.01
CA ILE A 275 -8.27 -5.24 -18.16
C ILE A 275 -9.51 -5.17 -17.25
N GLU A 276 -10.63 -5.68 -17.74
CA GLU A 276 -11.80 -6.07 -16.95
C GLU A 276 -11.50 -7.31 -16.10
N ASP A 277 -10.38 -7.32 -15.41
CA ASP A 277 -10.00 -8.43 -14.54
C ASP A 277 -10.46 -8.12 -13.11
N SER A 278 -11.37 -8.94 -12.59
CA SER A 278 -11.90 -8.85 -11.23
C SER A 278 -10.82 -8.91 -10.13
N ARG A 279 -9.58 -9.30 -10.48
CA ARG A 279 -8.43 -9.32 -9.57
C ARG A 279 -7.94 -7.92 -9.20
N PHE A 280 -8.24 -6.92 -10.03
CA PHE A 280 -7.86 -5.53 -9.73
C PHE A 280 -8.93 -4.87 -8.87
N GLY A 281 -8.67 -4.72 -7.56
CA GLY A 281 -9.53 -3.99 -6.63
C GLY A 281 -9.67 -2.49 -6.99
N ILE A 282 -10.26 -1.68 -6.10
CA ILE A 282 -10.57 -0.24 -6.33
C ILE A 282 -9.31 0.63 -6.54
N GLY A 283 -8.11 0.10 -6.42
CA GLY A 283 -6.86 0.86 -6.60
C GLY A 283 -6.41 1.63 -5.35
N LEU A 284 -7.06 1.43 -4.20
CA LEU A 284 -6.70 2.12 -2.96
C LEU A 284 -5.50 1.51 -2.22
N GLY A 285 -5.05 0.30 -2.58
CA GLY A 285 -3.94 -0.37 -1.88
C GLY A 285 -2.66 0.45 -1.86
N MET A 286 -2.27 1.06 -2.99
CA MET A 286 -1.07 1.90 -3.06
C MET A 286 -1.23 3.21 -2.29
N VAL A 287 -2.44 3.76 -2.21
CA VAL A 287 -2.74 4.94 -1.38
C VAL A 287 -2.48 4.63 0.10
N LEU A 288 -2.95 3.46 0.58
CA LEU A 288 -2.74 3.02 1.96
C LEU A 288 -1.26 2.76 2.26
N ILE A 289 -0.51 2.14 1.33
CA ILE A 289 0.93 1.88 1.49
C ILE A 289 1.71 3.20 1.62
N ARG A 290 1.44 4.18 0.73
CA ARG A 290 2.07 5.50 0.77
C ARG A 290 1.77 6.24 2.07
N ALA A 291 0.52 6.20 2.46
CA ALA A 291 0.06 6.85 3.66
C ALA A 291 0.73 6.27 4.91
N ALA A 292 0.81 4.94 5.00
CA ALA A 292 1.55 4.26 6.07
C ALA A 292 3.02 4.70 6.11
N ALA A 293 3.70 4.75 4.96
CA ALA A 293 5.08 5.23 4.88
C ALA A 293 5.21 6.69 5.33
N THR A 294 4.36 7.59 4.81
CA THR A 294 4.37 9.02 5.14
C THR A 294 4.14 9.27 6.63
N GLU A 295 3.16 8.61 7.22
CA GLU A 295 2.82 8.72 8.63
C GLU A 295 3.98 8.31 9.54
N HIS A 296 4.74 7.31 9.10
CA HIS A 296 5.92 6.82 9.81
C HIS A 296 7.24 7.47 9.34
N GLY A 297 7.19 8.57 8.58
CA GLY A 297 8.36 9.34 8.15
C GLY A 297 9.24 8.64 7.13
N GLY A 298 8.68 7.70 6.39
CA GLY A 298 9.38 6.91 5.38
C GLY A 298 8.99 7.23 3.94
N THR A 299 9.32 6.29 3.05
CA THR A 299 9.14 6.38 1.60
C THR A 299 8.62 5.06 1.04
N VAL A 300 8.15 5.07 -0.20
CA VAL A 300 7.83 3.85 -0.96
C VAL A 300 8.60 3.87 -2.28
N LEU A 301 9.38 2.84 -2.52
CA LEU A 301 10.10 2.61 -3.78
C LEU A 301 9.53 1.37 -4.47
N ILE A 302 9.23 1.50 -5.76
CA ILE A 302 8.86 0.39 -6.63
C ILE A 302 9.85 0.33 -7.78
N ASP A 303 10.57 -0.77 -7.87
CA ASP A 303 11.55 -0.99 -8.92
C ASP A 303 11.51 -2.43 -9.49
N HIS A 304 12.38 -2.71 -10.46
CA HIS A 304 12.48 -3.98 -11.17
C HIS A 304 13.91 -4.50 -11.12
N PRO A 305 14.31 -5.21 -10.06
CA PRO A 305 15.67 -5.75 -10.00
C PRO A 305 15.90 -6.74 -11.15
N GLN A 306 16.98 -6.53 -11.90
CA GLN A 306 17.39 -7.40 -13.03
C GLN A 306 16.32 -7.51 -14.16
N GLY A 307 15.38 -6.56 -14.25
CA GLY A 307 14.39 -6.53 -15.32
C GLY A 307 13.28 -7.60 -15.24
N LYS A 308 13.16 -8.28 -14.10
CA LYS A 308 12.11 -9.29 -13.85
C LYS A 308 11.46 -9.06 -12.48
N GLY A 309 10.14 -9.27 -12.44
CA GLY A 309 9.36 -9.10 -11.22
C GLY A 309 9.16 -7.65 -10.81
N THR A 310 8.55 -7.44 -9.66
CA THR A 310 8.40 -6.13 -9.02
C THR A 310 8.93 -6.20 -7.60
N ARG A 311 9.74 -5.21 -7.22
CA ARG A 311 10.14 -5.01 -5.84
C ARG A 311 9.45 -3.78 -5.29
N VAL A 312 8.71 -3.96 -4.20
CA VAL A 312 8.12 -2.86 -3.43
C VAL A 312 8.87 -2.75 -2.12
N THR A 313 9.48 -1.61 -1.88
CA THR A 313 10.19 -1.30 -0.64
C THR A 313 9.49 -0.16 0.07
N MET A 314 8.98 -0.40 1.27
CA MET A 314 8.45 0.63 2.17
C MET A 314 9.46 0.85 3.28
N THR A 315 9.81 2.12 3.53
CA THR A 315 10.66 2.49 4.67
C THR A 315 9.84 3.17 5.75
N MET A 316 10.34 3.17 6.98
CA MET A 316 9.80 3.95 8.09
C MET A 316 10.94 4.36 9.04
N GLU A 317 10.80 5.53 9.66
CA GLU A 317 11.71 6.00 10.68
C GLU A 317 11.50 5.26 12.00
N ILE A 318 12.59 4.83 12.65
CA ILE A 318 12.55 4.21 13.97
C ILE A 318 12.47 5.31 15.02
N ARG A 319 11.27 5.56 15.55
CA ARG A 319 11.03 6.53 16.61
C ARG A 319 10.91 5.81 17.94
N GLN A 320 11.79 6.14 18.89
CA GLN A 320 11.73 5.55 20.22
C GLN A 320 10.73 6.30 21.11
N SER A 321 9.97 5.57 21.93
CA SER A 321 9.16 6.19 22.98
C SER A 321 10.05 6.73 24.09
N THR A 322 9.90 8.01 24.41
CA THR A 322 10.56 8.64 25.57
C THR A 322 9.77 8.43 26.88
N SER A 323 8.58 7.87 26.81
CA SER A 323 7.70 7.60 27.95
C SER A 323 7.77 6.15 28.40
N PRO A 324 7.68 5.86 29.71
CA PRO A 324 7.60 4.49 30.19
C PRO A 324 6.37 3.78 29.61
N MET A 325 6.55 2.52 29.20
CA MET A 325 5.52 1.68 28.60
C MET A 325 4.26 1.63 29.48
N VAL A 326 3.23 2.35 29.12
CA VAL A 326 1.88 2.08 29.61
C VAL A 326 1.24 1.13 28.62
N ARG A 327 1.17 -0.15 28.95
CA ARG A 327 0.31 -1.11 28.22
C ARG A 327 -1.13 -0.73 28.52
N SER A 328 -1.75 0.06 27.66
CA SER A 328 -3.19 0.22 27.73
C SER A 328 -3.83 -0.97 27.03
N ASN A 329 -4.40 -1.89 27.80
CA ASN A 329 -5.35 -2.88 27.29
C ASN A 329 -6.68 -2.18 26.93
N VAL A 330 -6.65 -1.26 25.99
CA VAL A 330 -7.89 -0.73 25.43
C VAL A 330 -8.30 -1.73 24.37
N PHE A 331 -9.30 -2.55 24.69
CA PHE A 331 -10.03 -3.33 23.69
C PHE A 331 -10.68 -2.35 22.71
N THR A 332 -10.03 -2.04 21.63
CA THR A 332 -10.62 -1.31 20.52
C THR A 332 -11.11 -2.33 19.51
N ILE A 333 -12.41 -2.30 19.24
CA ILE A 333 -12.98 -3.02 18.11
C ILE A 333 -12.36 -2.38 16.87
N ASP A 334 -11.49 -3.12 16.19
CA ASP A 334 -10.89 -2.69 14.93
C ASP A 334 -11.89 -2.83 13.75
N TYR A 335 -11.45 -2.57 12.53
CA TYR A 335 -12.29 -2.67 11.33
C TYR A 335 -12.76 -4.09 11.02
N ALA A 336 -12.01 -5.08 11.47
CA ALA A 336 -12.25 -6.50 11.23
C ALA A 336 -13.21 -7.12 12.28
N GLY A 337 -13.37 -6.45 13.42
CA GLY A 337 -13.97 -7.05 14.61
C GLY A 337 -13.04 -8.13 15.18
N GLU A 338 -13.50 -9.35 15.32
CA GLU A 338 -12.70 -10.50 15.76
C GLU A 338 -12.16 -11.34 14.58
N ARG A 339 -12.31 -10.84 13.33
CA ARG A 339 -11.93 -11.59 12.13
C ARG A 339 -10.46 -11.46 11.81
N ASP A 340 -9.96 -12.45 11.10
CA ASP A 340 -8.60 -12.53 10.63
C ASP A 340 -8.29 -11.44 9.57
N HIS A 341 -7.43 -10.49 9.89
CA HIS A 341 -6.99 -9.42 8.99
C HIS A 341 -6.34 -9.95 7.71
N SER A 342 -5.55 -11.05 7.81
CA SER A 342 -4.91 -11.63 6.62
C SER A 342 -5.95 -12.19 5.64
N LEU A 343 -7.03 -12.82 6.14
CA LEU A 343 -8.12 -13.28 5.29
C LEU A 343 -8.88 -12.12 4.65
N ILE A 344 -9.05 -11.00 5.35
CA ILE A 344 -9.71 -9.81 4.79
C ILE A 344 -8.84 -9.20 3.71
N GLU A 345 -7.60 -8.83 4.03
CA GLU A 345 -6.73 -8.09 3.13
C GLU A 345 -6.26 -8.93 1.91
N LEU A 346 -6.18 -10.25 2.04
CA LEU A 346 -5.83 -11.14 0.94
C LEU A 346 -7.05 -11.76 0.23
N SER A 347 -8.28 -11.35 0.57
CA SER A 347 -9.52 -11.95 0.03
C SER A 347 -9.64 -11.91 -1.50
N ASP A 348 -9.02 -10.96 -2.16
CA ASP A 348 -9.01 -10.86 -3.62
C ASP A 348 -8.13 -11.94 -4.29
N CYS A 349 -7.11 -12.43 -3.58
CA CYS A 349 -6.08 -13.32 -4.13
C CYS A 349 -6.25 -14.78 -3.68
N LEU A 350 -6.87 -15.00 -2.50
CA LEU A 350 -7.01 -16.33 -1.91
C LEU A 350 -8.17 -17.11 -2.53
N PRO A 351 -8.08 -18.44 -2.63
CA PRO A 351 -9.17 -19.29 -3.12
C PRO A 351 -10.35 -19.33 -2.14
N ALA A 352 -11.56 -19.50 -2.66
CA ALA A 352 -12.79 -19.55 -1.86
C ALA A 352 -12.79 -20.65 -0.79
N SER A 353 -12.07 -21.75 -1.02
CA SER A 353 -11.96 -22.86 -0.06
C SER A 353 -11.37 -22.50 1.31
N LEU A 354 -10.67 -21.37 1.41
CA LEU A 354 -10.16 -20.83 2.69
C LEU A 354 -11.25 -20.10 3.50
N TYR A 355 -12.37 -19.75 2.86
CA TYR A 355 -13.50 -19.06 3.48
C TYR A 355 -14.63 -20.00 3.87
N ASP A 356 -14.32 -21.30 4.03
CA ASP A 356 -15.24 -22.29 4.58
C ASP A 356 -15.57 -21.93 6.04
N SER A 357 -16.86 -21.79 6.33
CA SER A 357 -17.36 -21.42 7.66
C SER A 357 -16.94 -22.36 8.81
N LYS A 358 -16.50 -23.58 8.49
CA LYS A 358 -15.94 -24.54 9.47
C LYS A 358 -14.47 -24.24 9.83
N LYS A 359 -13.77 -23.43 9.05
CA LYS A 359 -12.35 -23.16 9.19
C LYS A 359 -12.04 -21.75 9.73
N ILE A 360 -13.02 -20.87 9.72
CA ILE A 360 -12.86 -19.44 10.05
C ILE A 360 -13.18 -19.14 11.53
N ASN A 361 -13.70 -20.10 12.31
CA ASN A 361 -14.00 -19.95 13.74
C ASN A 361 -12.85 -20.44 14.61
#